data_b0cd58d357d4a911c058dea9fd545c09
#
_entry.id   b0cd58d357d4a911c058dea9fd545c09
#
_cell.length_a   1.000
_cell.length_b   1.000
_cell.length_c   1.000
_cell.angle_alpha   90.00
_cell.angle_beta   90.00
_cell.angle_gamma   90.00
#
_symmetry.space_group_name_H-M   'P 1'
#
loop_
_entity.id
_entity.type
_entity.pdbx_description
1 polymer ?
#
loop_
_entity_poly.entity_id
_entity_poly.type
_entity_poly.pdbx_seq_one_letter_code
_entity_poly.pdbx_strand_id
1 'polypeptide(L)'
;MNAFNDSKSEIKVAECGRYKIPLICSDVGCYDETIINGKTGYLIPANAPKEVWVRTLAKVLSNPKHLKEMGENLHKITEEYFNLNKVVKHRLELYEQSLGLVHGRDENKDITYNTEWKYE
;
A
#
# COMPACT_ATOMS: atom_id res chain seq x y z
N MET A 1 -1.02 1.36 -22.34
CA MET A 1 -0.28 1.26 -21.07
C MET A 1 1.21 1.35 -21.38
N ASN A 2 1.99 2.08 -20.63
CA ASN A 2 3.43 2.14 -20.81
C ASN A 2 4.15 1.66 -19.54
N ALA A 3 5.39 1.23 -19.68
CA ALA A 3 6.19 0.72 -18.57
C ALA A 3 6.36 1.71 -17.41
N PHE A 4 6.29 3.01 -17.68
CA PHE A 4 6.37 4.05 -16.68
C PHE A 4 5.18 3.99 -15.70
N ASN A 5 3.96 3.81 -16.22
CA ASN A 5 2.77 3.69 -15.36
C ASN A 5 2.76 2.38 -14.56
N ASP A 6 3.26 1.30 -15.15
CA ASP A 6 3.34 0.00 -14.47
C ASP A 6 4.37 -0.02 -13.35
N SER A 7 5.34 0.87 -13.35
CA SER A 7 6.39 0.96 -12.34
C SER A 7 6.08 1.94 -11.20
N LYS A 8 4.90 2.55 -11.16
CA LYS A 8 4.50 3.46 -10.08
C LYS A 8 4.30 2.73 -8.77
N SER A 9 4.69 3.40 -7.69
CA SER A 9 4.52 2.88 -6.33
C SER A 9 3.13 3.16 -5.76
N GLU A 10 2.76 2.45 -4.69
CA GLU A 10 1.47 2.54 -4.00
C GLU A 10 1.36 3.71 -3.01
N ILE A 11 2.14 4.77 -3.16
CA ILE A 11 2.13 5.90 -2.23
C ILE A 11 0.74 6.51 -2.06
N LYS A 12 -0.03 6.61 -3.15
CA LYS A 12 -1.41 7.14 -3.09
C LYS A 12 -2.35 6.26 -2.29
N VAL A 13 -2.16 4.96 -2.31
CA VAL A 13 -2.93 4.03 -1.47
C VAL A 13 -2.64 4.30 0.00
N ALA A 14 -1.37 4.42 0.37
CA ALA A 14 -0.97 4.72 1.74
C ALA A 14 -1.52 6.06 2.23
N GLU A 15 -1.44 7.10 1.41
CA GLU A 15 -1.97 8.43 1.73
C GLU A 15 -3.50 8.41 1.93
N CYS A 16 -4.24 7.83 0.98
CA CYS A 16 -5.69 7.74 1.06
C CYS A 16 -6.16 6.88 2.24
N GLY A 17 -5.54 5.72 2.44
CA GLY A 17 -5.88 4.83 3.53
C GLY A 17 -5.63 5.45 4.91
N ARG A 18 -4.57 6.21 5.07
CA ARG A 18 -4.29 6.92 6.32
C ARG A 18 -5.45 7.83 6.77
N TYR A 19 -6.08 8.49 5.82
CA TYR A 19 -7.19 9.41 6.08
C TYR A 19 -8.57 8.79 5.90
N LYS A 20 -8.65 7.47 5.74
CA LYS A 20 -9.90 6.73 5.53
C LYS A 20 -10.68 7.20 4.30
N ILE A 21 -9.95 7.50 3.24
CA ILE A 21 -10.50 7.92 1.95
C ILE A 21 -10.36 6.78 0.96
N PRO A 22 -11.45 6.28 0.36
CA PRO A 22 -11.35 5.24 -0.66
C PRO A 22 -10.70 5.77 -1.93
N LEU A 23 -10.00 4.91 -2.65
CA LEU A 23 -9.27 5.28 -3.85
C LEU A 23 -9.97 4.76 -5.10
N ILE A 24 -10.16 5.62 -6.07
CA ILE A 24 -10.59 5.26 -7.43
C ILE A 24 -9.43 5.56 -8.36
N CYS A 25 -8.90 4.56 -9.01
CA CYS A 25 -7.72 4.70 -9.85
C CYS A 25 -7.76 3.80 -11.07
N SER A 26 -6.87 4.06 -12.03
CA SER A 26 -6.66 3.18 -13.16
C SER A 26 -6.04 1.86 -12.71
N ASP A 27 -6.44 0.77 -13.35
CA ASP A 27 -5.86 -0.55 -13.12
C ASP A 27 -4.49 -0.63 -13.80
N VAL A 28 -3.47 -0.16 -13.08
CA VAL A 28 -2.08 -0.14 -13.52
C VAL A 28 -1.15 -0.48 -12.37
N GLY A 29 -0.03 -1.13 -12.68
CA GLY A 29 1.01 -1.46 -11.70
C GLY A 29 0.48 -2.32 -10.57
N CYS A 30 0.77 -1.93 -9.34
CA CYS A 30 0.49 -2.69 -8.12
C CYS A 30 -0.84 -2.35 -7.44
N TYR A 31 -1.69 -1.51 -8.03
CA TYR A 31 -2.94 -1.09 -7.37
C TYR A 31 -3.95 -2.22 -7.17
N ASP A 32 -3.90 -3.26 -7.98
CA ASP A 32 -4.77 -4.43 -7.86
C ASP A 32 -4.52 -5.27 -6.61
N GLU A 33 -3.36 -5.12 -5.98
CA GLU A 33 -3.04 -5.81 -4.74
C GLU A 33 -3.80 -5.25 -3.53
N THR A 34 -4.16 -3.98 -3.55
CA THR A 34 -4.75 -3.27 -2.41
C THR A 34 -6.14 -2.72 -2.68
N ILE A 35 -6.44 -2.38 -3.94
CA ILE A 35 -7.74 -1.83 -4.32
C ILE A 35 -8.66 -2.94 -4.79
N ILE A 36 -9.68 -3.21 -4.00
CA ILE A 36 -10.70 -4.23 -4.27
C ILE A 36 -12.01 -3.52 -4.58
N ASN A 37 -12.55 -3.76 -5.76
CA ASN A 37 -13.77 -3.13 -6.24
C ASN A 37 -14.92 -3.27 -5.25
N GLY A 38 -15.47 -2.15 -4.82
CA GLY A 38 -16.60 -2.08 -3.89
C GLY A 38 -16.23 -2.32 -2.42
N LYS A 39 -14.96 -2.64 -2.11
CA LYS A 39 -14.50 -2.85 -0.72
C LYS A 39 -13.54 -1.77 -0.23
N THR A 40 -12.55 -1.39 -1.02
CA THR A 40 -11.56 -0.39 -0.66
C THR A 40 -11.51 0.79 -1.63
N GLY A 41 -12.15 0.65 -2.75
CA GLY A 41 -12.20 1.64 -3.82
C GLY A 41 -12.67 1.01 -5.11
N TYR A 42 -12.22 1.53 -6.24
CA TYR A 42 -12.50 0.97 -7.55
C TYR A 42 -11.29 1.07 -8.47
N LEU A 43 -11.01 -0.02 -9.16
CA LEU A 43 -10.07 -0.07 -10.27
C LEU A 43 -10.83 0.13 -11.58
N ILE A 44 -10.41 1.10 -12.36
CA ILE A 44 -10.99 1.37 -13.68
C ILE A 44 -9.98 0.91 -14.73
N PRO A 45 -10.39 0.10 -15.72
CA PRO A 45 -9.47 -0.33 -16.79
C PRO A 45 -8.70 0.84 -17.39
N ALA A 46 -7.40 0.64 -17.64
CA ALA A 46 -6.50 1.72 -18.08
C ALA A 46 -6.94 2.40 -19.38
N ASN A 47 -7.64 1.68 -20.24
CA ASN A 47 -8.16 2.15 -21.51
C ASN A 47 -9.66 2.47 -21.49
N ALA A 48 -10.26 2.54 -20.31
CA ALA A 48 -11.69 2.82 -20.20
C ALA A 48 -12.02 4.24 -20.67
N PRO A 49 -13.14 4.42 -21.37
CA PRO A 49 -13.60 5.74 -21.76
C PRO A 49 -14.05 6.55 -20.53
N LYS A 50 -14.10 7.88 -20.69
CA LYS A 50 -14.48 8.79 -19.60
C LYS A 50 -15.83 8.49 -18.95
N GLU A 51 -16.77 7.92 -19.72
CA GLU A 51 -18.10 7.55 -19.25
C GLU A 51 -18.06 6.51 -18.12
N VAL A 52 -17.08 5.63 -18.12
CA VAL A 52 -16.87 4.64 -17.05
C VAL A 52 -16.44 5.37 -15.77
N TRP A 53 -15.55 6.34 -15.87
CA TRP A 53 -15.14 7.18 -14.74
C TRP A 53 -16.31 7.96 -14.15
N VAL A 54 -17.09 8.62 -14.99
CA VAL A 54 -18.27 9.40 -14.58
C VAL A 54 -19.28 8.50 -13.88
N ARG A 55 -19.57 7.34 -14.44
CA ARG A 55 -20.51 6.40 -13.85
C ARG A 55 -20.04 5.87 -12.50
N THR A 56 -18.77 5.51 -12.39
CA THR A 56 -18.19 5.02 -11.14
C THR A 56 -18.20 6.10 -10.06
N LEU A 57 -17.80 7.32 -10.40
CA LEU A 57 -17.86 8.46 -9.46
C LEU A 57 -19.29 8.76 -9.01
N ALA A 58 -20.24 8.80 -9.94
CA ALA A 58 -21.64 9.02 -9.61
C ALA A 58 -22.18 7.93 -8.67
N LYS A 59 -21.85 6.67 -8.92
CA LYS A 59 -22.24 5.54 -8.06
C LYS A 59 -21.67 5.69 -6.65
N VAL A 60 -20.39 6.01 -6.54
CA VAL A 60 -19.71 6.15 -5.24
C VAL A 60 -20.27 7.33 -4.45
N LEU A 61 -20.45 8.48 -5.10
CA LEU A 61 -20.95 9.69 -4.45
C LEU A 61 -22.44 9.60 -4.07
N SER A 62 -23.21 8.75 -4.72
CA SER A 62 -24.63 8.55 -4.40
C SER A 62 -24.87 7.75 -3.12
N ASN A 63 -23.87 7.08 -2.58
CA ASN A 63 -23.97 6.29 -1.36
C ASN A 63 -22.86 6.65 -0.35
N PRO A 64 -23.06 7.71 0.46
CA PRO A 64 -22.07 8.18 1.43
C PRO A 64 -21.71 7.13 2.49
N LYS A 65 -22.64 6.27 2.87
CA LYS A 65 -22.40 5.21 3.85
C LYS A 65 -21.39 4.19 3.31
N HIS A 66 -21.58 3.75 2.07
CA HIS A 66 -20.68 2.83 1.41
C HIS A 66 -19.31 3.44 1.14
N LEU A 67 -19.27 4.72 0.80
CA LEU A 67 -18.05 5.49 0.65
C LEU A 67 -17.21 5.45 1.94
N LYS A 68 -17.86 5.69 3.07
CA LYS A 68 -17.21 5.63 4.39
C LYS A 68 -16.68 4.24 4.73
N GLU A 69 -17.47 3.20 4.47
CA GLU A 69 -17.06 1.80 4.68
C GLU A 69 -15.83 1.43 3.85
N MET A 70 -15.79 1.83 2.59
CA MET A 70 -14.62 1.61 1.73
C MET A 70 -13.38 2.32 2.28
N GLY A 71 -13.51 3.54 2.75
CA GLY A 71 -12.41 4.30 3.35
C GLY A 71 -11.87 3.61 4.61
N GLU A 72 -12.74 3.12 5.46
CA GLU A 72 -12.36 2.37 6.67
C GLU A 72 -11.69 1.04 6.33
N ASN A 73 -12.15 0.34 5.32
CA ASN A 73 -11.53 -0.88 4.83
C ASN A 73 -10.14 -0.63 4.25
N LEU A 74 -9.97 0.43 3.48
CA LEU A 74 -8.67 0.81 2.96
C LEU A 74 -7.71 1.19 4.09
N HIS A 75 -8.20 1.87 5.11
CA HIS A 75 -7.41 2.20 6.29
C HIS A 75 -6.86 0.95 6.99
N LYS A 76 -7.67 -0.08 7.16
CA LYS A 76 -7.23 -1.35 7.76
C LYS A 76 -6.11 -2.00 6.95
N ILE A 77 -6.24 -2.04 5.64
CA ILE A 77 -5.20 -2.57 4.75
C ILE A 77 -3.92 -1.73 4.86
N THR A 78 -4.06 -0.41 4.85
CA THR A 78 -2.93 0.52 4.96
C THR A 78 -2.18 0.34 6.29
N GLU A 79 -2.88 0.20 7.39
CA GLU A 79 -2.27 -0.06 8.70
C GLU A 79 -1.53 -1.40 8.75
N GLU A 80 -2.01 -2.39 8.04
CA GLU A 80 -1.35 -3.69 7.97
C GLU A 80 -0.09 -3.67 7.11
N TYR A 81 -0.17 -3.13 5.89
CA TYR A 81 0.91 -3.19 4.89
C TYR A 81 1.90 -2.03 4.96
N PHE A 82 1.45 -0.85 5.36
CA PHE A 82 2.27 0.38 5.34
C PHE A 82 2.57 0.95 6.74
N ASN A 83 2.24 0.23 7.80
CA ASN A 83 2.64 0.64 9.14
C ASN A 83 4.16 0.60 9.26
N LEU A 84 4.77 1.76 9.51
CA LEU A 84 6.23 1.91 9.52
C LEU A 84 6.91 0.94 10.49
N ASN A 85 6.36 0.76 11.68
CA ASN A 85 6.93 -0.13 12.68
C ASN A 85 6.95 -1.59 12.21
N LYS A 86 5.88 -2.06 11.58
CA LYS A 86 5.79 -3.40 11.01
C LYS A 86 6.74 -3.58 9.84
N VAL A 87 6.82 -2.59 8.95
CA VAL A 87 7.71 -2.61 7.78
C VAL A 87 9.17 -2.63 8.20
N VAL A 88 9.56 -1.79 9.14
CA VAL A 88 10.94 -1.73 9.67
C VAL A 88 11.31 -3.05 10.33
N LYS A 89 10.44 -3.59 11.16
CA LYS A 89 10.67 -4.90 11.81
C LYS A 89 10.88 -6.01 10.77
N HIS A 90 10.03 -6.09 9.78
CA HIS A 90 10.15 -7.08 8.72
C HIS A 90 11.44 -6.92 7.91
N ARG A 91 11.82 -5.69 7.58
CA ARG A 91 13.08 -5.42 6.88
C ARG A 91 14.29 -5.80 7.71
N LEU A 92 14.29 -5.52 9.01
CA LEU A 92 15.36 -5.94 9.90
C LEU A 92 15.51 -7.47 9.92
N GLU A 93 14.40 -8.19 10.03
CA GLU A 93 14.40 -9.66 9.98
C GLU A 93 14.99 -10.19 8.66
N LEU A 94 14.64 -9.57 7.52
CA LEU A 94 15.19 -9.93 6.21
C LEU A 94 16.69 -9.65 6.12
N TYR A 95 17.17 -8.53 6.64
CA TYR A 95 18.60 -8.20 6.66
C TYR A 95 19.38 -9.16 7.54
N GLU A 96 18.87 -9.52 8.71
CA GLU A 96 19.49 -10.51 9.58
C GLU A 96 19.60 -11.88 8.90
N GLN A 97 18.55 -12.32 8.23
CA GLN A 97 18.56 -13.55 7.46
C GLN A 97 19.59 -13.51 6.33
N SER A 98 19.66 -12.40 5.60
CA SER A 98 20.62 -12.21 4.49
C SER A 98 22.05 -12.23 4.99
N LEU A 99 22.36 -11.59 6.12
CA LEU A 99 23.68 -11.62 6.74
C LEU A 99 24.06 -13.03 7.20
N GLY A 100 23.12 -13.77 7.77
CA GLY A 100 23.32 -15.16 8.17
C GLY A 100 23.60 -16.09 6.99
N LEU A 101 23.00 -15.84 5.83
CA LEU A 101 23.22 -16.62 4.60
C LEU A 101 24.55 -16.30 3.92
N VAL A 102 24.99 -15.02 3.94
CA VAL A 102 26.19 -14.55 3.23
C VAL A 102 27.46 -14.78 4.03
N HIS A 103 27.41 -14.61 5.35
CA HIS A 103 28.62 -14.62 6.21
C HIS A 103 28.80 -15.93 7.00
N GLY A 104 27.87 -16.89 6.89
CA GLY A 104 27.79 -17.98 7.84
C GLY A 104 27.54 -17.41 9.26
N ARG A 105 26.80 -18.08 10.10
CA ARG A 105 26.63 -17.65 11.48
C ARG A 105 27.96 -17.68 12.19
N ASP A 106 28.54 -16.52 12.36
CA ASP A 106 29.56 -16.33 13.38
C ASP A 106 28.81 -16.17 14.73
N GLU A 107 28.66 -17.26 15.45
CA GLU A 107 27.87 -17.35 16.69
C GLU A 107 28.39 -16.43 17.81
N ASN A 108 29.51 -15.75 17.59
CA ASN A 108 30.21 -14.93 18.58
C ASN A 108 30.20 -13.42 18.29
N LYS A 109 29.46 -12.96 17.28
CA LYS A 109 29.27 -11.53 17.08
C LYS A 109 27.88 -11.12 17.51
N ASP A 110 27.77 -10.64 18.73
CA ASP A 110 26.66 -9.79 19.14
C ASP A 110 26.67 -8.53 18.28
N ILE A 111 25.95 -8.55 17.16
CA ILE A 111 25.68 -7.33 16.40
C ILE A 111 24.62 -6.57 17.19
N THR A 112 25.08 -5.69 18.07
CA THR A 112 24.20 -4.71 18.72
C THR A 112 23.85 -3.65 17.70
N TYR A 113 22.65 -3.77 17.13
CA TYR A 113 22.06 -2.66 16.38
C TYR A 113 21.75 -1.54 17.38
N ASN A 114 22.40 -0.40 17.19
CA ASN A 114 21.99 0.79 17.90
C ASN A 114 20.64 1.24 17.31
N THR A 115 19.56 0.89 17.98
CA THR A 115 18.20 1.24 17.59
C THR A 115 17.82 2.67 17.95
N GLU A 116 18.72 3.43 18.56
CA GLU A 116 18.53 4.85 18.84
C GLU A 116 18.86 5.70 17.61
N TRP A 117 17.97 5.70 16.63
CA TRP A 117 17.98 6.74 15.61
C TRP A 117 17.42 8.02 16.23
N LYS A 118 18.30 8.89 16.66
CA LYS A 118 17.91 10.26 16.98
C LYS A 118 17.85 11.05 15.69
N TYR A 119 16.63 11.37 15.27
CA TYR A 119 16.45 12.43 14.30
C TYR A 119 16.67 13.75 15.02
N GLU A 120 17.78 14.37 14.69
CA GLU A 120 17.95 15.80 14.98
C GLU A 120 17.20 16.64 13.95
#